data_aa79b7f81b9d34f7579d45108d40d111
#
_entry.id   aa79b7f81b9d34f7579d45108d40d111
#
_cell.length_a   1.000
_cell.length_b   1.000
_cell.length_c   1.000
_cell.angle_alpha   90.00
_cell.angle_beta   90.00
_cell.angle_gamma   90.00
#
_symmetry.space_group_name_H-M   'P 1'
#
loop_
_entity.id
_entity.type
_entity.pdbx_description
1 polymer ?
#
loop_
_entity_poly.entity_id
_entity_poly.type
_entity_poly.pdbx_seq_one_letter_code
_entity_poly.pdbx_strand_id
1 'polypeptide(L)'
;IGARLQKRMDEITITELISGGSAWRQDKLEVGDAIMKVRQEDEEEAVNVVGMRLDDAVKLIKGPKGSNVILTLKKVDGTIEDVSIPRDEILLEETYAKSTKVVKDGVTFGVINLPKFYIDFQDYNSRNAATDVKKEIELLKTEGMEGLVLDLRNNGGGSLKTVVDIGGLFI
;
A
#
# COMPACT_ATOMS: atom_id res chain seq x y z
N ILE A 1 -7.81 -3.02 -4.08
CA ILE A 1 -8.74 -2.32 -3.17
C ILE A 1 -8.11 -1.92 -1.82
N GLY A 2 -7.01 -2.52 -1.38
CA GLY A 2 -6.35 -2.15 -0.12
C GLY A 2 -6.96 -2.77 1.14
N ALA A 3 -7.34 -4.03 1.07
CA ALA A 3 -7.79 -4.80 2.23
C ALA A 3 -7.02 -6.13 2.31
N ARG A 4 -6.67 -6.56 3.52
CA ARG A 4 -6.23 -7.93 3.79
C ARG A 4 -7.43 -8.77 4.16
N LEU A 5 -7.49 -9.95 3.56
CA LEU A 5 -8.61 -10.87 3.73
C LEU A 5 -8.12 -12.18 4.33
N GLN A 6 -8.95 -12.78 5.17
CA GLN A 6 -8.71 -14.10 5.74
C GLN A 6 -9.99 -14.92 5.64
N LYS A 7 -9.86 -16.20 5.30
CA LYS A 7 -11.00 -17.14 5.42
C LYS A 7 -11.11 -17.61 6.88
N ARG A 8 -12.28 -17.45 7.47
CA ARG A 8 -12.64 -17.99 8.79
C ARG A 8 -13.89 -18.83 8.61
N MET A 9 -13.79 -20.13 8.87
CA MET A 9 -14.85 -21.10 8.55
C MET A 9 -15.24 -20.97 7.07
N ASP A 10 -16.46 -20.56 6.76
CA ASP A 10 -16.98 -20.37 5.41
C ASP A 10 -17.04 -18.89 4.97
N GLU A 11 -16.69 -17.96 5.85
CA GLU A 11 -16.73 -16.51 5.56
C GLU A 11 -15.34 -15.99 5.21
N ILE A 12 -15.29 -15.04 4.26
CA ILE A 12 -14.10 -14.27 3.93
C ILE A 12 -14.19 -12.92 4.62
N THR A 13 -13.33 -12.70 5.62
CA THR A 13 -13.40 -11.57 6.52
C THR A 13 -12.26 -10.59 6.25
N ILE A 14 -12.55 -9.30 6.37
CA ILE A 14 -11.55 -8.22 6.34
C ILE A 14 -10.78 -8.22 7.66
N THR A 15 -9.46 -8.41 7.60
CA THR A 15 -8.59 -8.41 8.79
C THR A 15 -7.78 -7.13 8.93
N GLU A 16 -7.59 -6.38 7.85
CA GLU A 16 -6.86 -5.12 7.85
C GLU A 16 -7.28 -4.26 6.65
N LEU A 17 -7.42 -2.96 6.87
CA LEU A 17 -7.54 -1.97 5.81
C LEU A 17 -6.22 -1.23 5.67
N ILE A 18 -5.67 -1.23 4.46
CA ILE A 18 -4.40 -0.58 4.16
C ILE A 18 -4.64 0.92 4.04
N SER A 19 -3.98 1.69 4.90
CA SER A 19 -4.06 3.15 4.91
C SER A 19 -3.75 3.73 3.53
N GLY A 20 -4.60 4.64 3.04
CA GLY A 20 -4.50 5.21 1.70
C GLY A 20 -5.03 4.33 0.56
N GLY A 21 -5.42 3.09 0.81
CA GLY A 21 -6.08 2.21 -0.15
C GLY A 21 -7.53 2.64 -0.44
N SER A 22 -8.10 2.15 -1.56
CA SER A 22 -9.46 2.53 -1.97
C SER A 22 -10.51 2.13 -0.92
N ALA A 23 -10.39 0.95 -0.32
CA ALA A 23 -11.29 0.49 0.74
C ALA A 23 -11.22 1.38 1.98
N TRP A 24 -10.00 1.81 2.36
CA TRP A 24 -9.80 2.72 3.49
C TRP A 24 -10.38 4.13 3.21
N ARG A 25 -10.18 4.66 2.00
CA ARG A 25 -10.68 6.00 1.60
C ARG A 25 -12.20 6.09 1.52
N GLN A 26 -12.87 4.96 1.28
CA GLN A 26 -14.33 4.92 1.20
C GLN A 26 -15.00 5.02 2.57
N ASP A 27 -14.29 4.70 3.65
CA ASP A 27 -14.78 4.73 5.04
C ASP A 27 -16.11 3.95 5.27
N LYS A 28 -16.34 2.93 4.42
CA LYS A 28 -17.53 2.08 4.47
C LYS A 28 -17.23 0.64 4.84
N LEU A 29 -15.95 0.28 4.87
CA LEU A 29 -15.48 -1.05 5.24
C LEU A 29 -14.82 -0.98 6.60
N GLU A 30 -15.04 -2.03 7.39
CA GLU A 30 -14.44 -2.17 8.71
C GLU A 30 -13.73 -3.52 8.86
N VAL A 31 -12.75 -3.55 9.75
CA VAL A 31 -12.12 -4.81 10.16
C VAL A 31 -13.17 -5.66 10.87
N GLY A 32 -13.36 -6.88 10.39
CA GLY A 32 -14.40 -7.80 10.87
C GLY A 32 -15.57 -7.97 9.91
N ASP A 33 -15.75 -7.09 8.94
CA ASP A 33 -16.77 -7.27 7.90
C ASP A 33 -16.50 -8.55 7.11
N ALA A 34 -17.58 -9.29 6.78
CA ALA A 34 -17.50 -10.50 5.96
C ALA A 34 -18.04 -10.23 4.55
N ILE A 35 -17.28 -10.67 3.55
CA ILE A 35 -17.67 -10.55 2.13
C ILE A 35 -18.58 -11.74 1.79
N MET A 36 -19.82 -11.45 1.43
CA MET A 36 -20.83 -12.44 1.08
C MET A 36 -20.89 -12.66 -0.43
N LYS A 37 -20.86 -11.57 -1.21
CA LYS A 37 -20.94 -11.62 -2.67
C LYS A 37 -19.98 -10.60 -3.30
N VAL A 38 -19.56 -10.87 -4.53
CA VAL A 38 -18.73 -10.01 -5.36
C VAL A 38 -19.39 -9.83 -6.72
N ARG A 39 -19.52 -8.60 -7.19
CA ARG A 39 -20.08 -8.25 -8.51
C ARG A 39 -19.16 -7.27 -9.22
N GLN A 40 -18.97 -7.47 -10.52
CA GLN A 40 -18.32 -6.46 -11.35
C GLN A 40 -19.32 -5.34 -11.67
N GLU A 41 -18.81 -4.16 -11.98
CA GLU A 41 -19.68 -2.99 -12.25
C GLU A 41 -20.57 -3.19 -13.49
N ASP A 42 -20.07 -3.92 -14.48
CA ASP A 42 -20.73 -4.23 -15.75
C ASP A 42 -21.54 -5.53 -15.73
N GLU A 43 -21.60 -6.22 -14.61
CA GLU A 43 -22.36 -7.46 -14.41
C GLU A 43 -23.64 -7.19 -13.61
N GLU A 44 -24.74 -7.87 -13.96
CA GLU A 44 -26.02 -7.78 -13.22
C GLU A 44 -26.03 -8.74 -12.02
N GLU A 45 -25.39 -9.89 -12.14
CA GLU A 45 -25.40 -10.93 -11.11
C GLU A 45 -24.18 -10.88 -10.22
N ALA A 46 -24.39 -11.01 -8.92
CA ALA A 46 -23.34 -11.11 -7.92
C ALA A 46 -22.98 -12.56 -7.64
N VAL A 47 -21.68 -12.86 -7.66
CA VAL A 47 -21.14 -14.20 -7.34
C VAL A 47 -21.09 -14.37 -5.82
N ASN A 48 -21.74 -15.41 -5.29
CA ASN A 48 -21.63 -15.77 -3.88
C ASN A 48 -20.24 -16.35 -3.59
N VAL A 49 -19.55 -15.78 -2.60
CA VAL A 49 -18.19 -16.20 -2.20
C VAL A 49 -18.13 -16.90 -0.86
N VAL A 50 -19.28 -17.09 -0.19
CA VAL A 50 -19.37 -17.88 1.06
C VAL A 50 -18.98 -19.33 0.77
N GLY A 51 -18.09 -19.89 1.57
CA GLY A 51 -17.53 -21.23 1.37
C GLY A 51 -16.44 -21.34 0.31
N MET A 52 -16.26 -20.32 -0.54
CA MET A 52 -15.25 -20.28 -1.60
C MET A 52 -13.83 -20.31 -1.02
N ARG A 53 -12.86 -20.79 -1.80
CA ARG A 53 -11.44 -20.65 -1.44
C ARG A 53 -11.04 -19.20 -1.50
N LEU A 54 -10.19 -18.76 -0.56
CA LEU A 54 -9.74 -17.37 -0.48
C LEU A 54 -9.13 -16.86 -1.80
N ASP A 55 -8.26 -17.68 -2.42
CA ASP A 55 -7.60 -17.30 -3.67
C ASP A 55 -8.58 -17.07 -4.82
N ASP A 56 -9.66 -17.84 -4.88
CA ASP A 56 -10.66 -17.72 -5.94
C ASP A 56 -11.53 -16.47 -5.74
N ALA A 57 -11.94 -16.19 -4.50
CA ALA A 57 -12.63 -14.95 -4.17
C ALA A 57 -11.75 -13.71 -4.42
N VAL A 58 -10.46 -13.78 -4.08
CA VAL A 58 -9.50 -12.70 -4.35
C VAL A 58 -9.37 -12.41 -5.84
N LYS A 59 -9.44 -13.43 -6.72
CA LYS A 59 -9.43 -13.21 -8.19
C LYS A 59 -10.64 -12.41 -8.65
N LEU A 60 -11.83 -12.67 -8.07
CA LEU A 60 -13.05 -11.89 -8.39
C LEU A 60 -12.96 -10.45 -7.89
N ILE A 61 -12.36 -10.24 -6.72
CA ILE A 61 -12.20 -8.91 -6.12
C ILE A 61 -11.15 -8.08 -6.87
N LYS A 62 -10.05 -8.70 -7.32
CA LYS A 62 -9.02 -8.05 -8.15
C LYS A 62 -9.55 -7.75 -9.53
N GLY A 63 -8.97 -6.75 -10.18
CA GLY A 63 -9.29 -6.38 -11.56
C GLY A 63 -8.47 -5.18 -12.02
N PRO A 64 -8.73 -4.68 -13.24
CA PRO A 64 -8.00 -3.55 -13.82
C PRO A 64 -8.10 -2.29 -12.96
N LYS A 65 -7.03 -1.50 -12.94
CA LYS A 65 -7.02 -0.17 -12.32
C LYS A 65 -8.10 0.70 -12.94
N GLY A 66 -8.85 1.42 -12.11
CA GLY A 66 -9.93 2.33 -12.53
C GLY A 66 -11.29 1.66 -12.69
N SER A 67 -11.40 0.32 -12.65
CA SER A 67 -12.68 -0.36 -12.61
C SER A 67 -13.24 -0.40 -11.18
N ASN A 68 -14.55 -0.59 -11.02
CA ASN A 68 -15.18 -0.78 -9.71
C ASN A 68 -15.49 -2.26 -9.45
N VAL A 69 -15.46 -2.63 -8.18
CA VAL A 69 -16.02 -3.88 -7.67
C VAL A 69 -17.08 -3.57 -6.64
N ILE A 70 -18.20 -4.26 -6.69
CA ILE A 70 -19.29 -4.12 -5.72
C ILE A 70 -19.22 -5.34 -4.80
N LEU A 71 -19.05 -5.09 -3.50
CA LEU A 71 -18.99 -6.10 -2.46
C LEU A 71 -20.27 -6.05 -1.65
N THR A 72 -20.99 -7.17 -1.56
CA THR A 72 -22.04 -7.35 -0.55
C THR A 72 -21.37 -7.77 0.74
N LEU A 73 -21.39 -6.90 1.73
CA LEU A 73 -20.76 -7.08 3.03
C LEU A 73 -21.80 -7.42 4.09
N LYS A 74 -21.48 -8.36 4.95
CA LYS A 74 -22.13 -8.53 6.25
C LYS A 74 -21.28 -7.79 7.27
N LYS A 75 -21.82 -6.72 7.81
CA LYS A 75 -21.16 -5.85 8.79
C LYS A 75 -21.02 -6.55 10.14
N VAL A 76 -20.17 -6.03 11.00
CA VAL A 76 -19.96 -6.56 12.36
C VAL A 76 -21.25 -6.55 13.19
N ASP A 77 -22.14 -5.57 12.95
CA ASP A 77 -23.46 -5.48 13.60
C ASP A 77 -24.54 -6.41 12.99
N GLY A 78 -24.18 -7.16 11.94
CA GLY A 78 -25.04 -8.11 11.23
C GLY A 78 -25.83 -7.50 10.08
N THR A 79 -25.75 -6.21 9.82
CA THR A 79 -26.39 -5.57 8.66
C THR A 79 -25.73 -6.01 7.35
N ILE A 80 -26.48 -6.00 6.25
CA ILE A 80 -25.96 -6.33 4.91
C ILE A 80 -26.00 -5.07 4.06
N GLU A 81 -24.88 -4.76 3.47
CA GLU A 81 -24.69 -3.56 2.65
C GLU A 81 -23.91 -3.86 1.37
N ASP A 82 -24.30 -3.24 0.25
CA ASP A 82 -23.53 -3.24 -0.99
C ASP A 82 -22.61 -2.02 -1.05
N VAL A 83 -21.33 -2.25 -1.17
CA VAL A 83 -20.32 -1.18 -1.25
C VAL A 83 -19.55 -1.26 -2.56
N SER A 84 -19.59 -0.18 -3.35
CA SER A 84 -18.80 -0.04 -4.57
C SER A 84 -17.40 0.49 -4.24
N ILE A 85 -16.35 -0.21 -4.65
CA ILE A 85 -14.95 0.14 -4.36
C ILE A 85 -14.20 0.28 -5.67
N PRO A 86 -13.62 1.46 -5.97
CA PRO A 86 -12.76 1.63 -7.12
C PRO A 86 -11.47 0.83 -6.93
N ARG A 87 -11.05 0.11 -7.96
CA ARG A 87 -9.74 -0.54 -7.99
C ARG A 87 -8.67 0.48 -8.34
N ASP A 88 -7.71 0.61 -7.48
CA ASP A 88 -6.58 1.52 -7.65
C ASP A 88 -5.29 0.84 -7.20
N GLU A 89 -4.17 1.39 -7.61
CA GLU A 89 -2.88 1.01 -7.04
C GLU A 89 -2.84 1.36 -5.56
N ILE A 90 -2.44 0.38 -4.76
CA ILE A 90 -2.23 0.61 -3.34
C ILE A 90 -0.80 1.12 -3.22
N LEU A 91 -0.66 2.41 -3.10
CA LEU A 91 0.58 3.03 -2.71
C LEU A 91 0.75 2.77 -1.20
N LEU A 92 1.44 1.69 -0.87
CA LEU A 92 1.89 1.47 0.50
C LEU A 92 2.94 2.54 0.79
N GLU A 93 2.52 3.69 1.31
CA GLU A 93 3.46 4.77 1.67
C GLU A 93 4.58 4.28 2.59
N GLU A 94 4.34 3.22 3.36
CA GLU A 94 5.34 2.55 4.20
C GLU A 94 6.46 1.85 3.40
N THR A 95 6.26 1.63 2.09
CA THR A 95 7.28 1.03 1.21
C THR A 95 8.20 2.04 0.56
N TYR A 96 7.89 3.33 0.67
CA TYR A 96 8.69 4.40 0.10
C TYR A 96 9.69 4.99 1.10
N ALA A 97 10.72 5.64 0.57
CA ALA A 97 11.67 6.39 1.37
C ALA A 97 10.93 7.50 2.15
N LYS A 98 11.22 7.62 3.44
CA LYS A 98 10.70 8.69 4.32
C LYS A 98 11.80 9.23 5.18
N SER A 99 11.83 10.54 5.35
CA SER A 99 12.80 11.18 6.23
C SER A 99 12.18 11.63 7.56
N THR A 100 13.05 11.72 8.54
CA THR A 100 12.75 12.27 9.87
C THR A 100 13.96 13.08 10.32
N LYS A 101 13.71 14.18 11.02
CA LYS A 101 14.74 15.01 11.62
C LYS A 101 14.94 14.65 13.10
N VAL A 102 16.20 14.48 13.51
CA VAL A 102 16.59 14.23 14.89
C VAL A 102 17.61 15.30 15.30
N VAL A 103 17.35 16.00 16.39
CA VAL A 103 18.30 16.96 16.97
C VAL A 103 18.94 16.33 18.20
N LYS A 104 20.29 16.27 18.20
CA LYS A 104 21.07 15.75 19.31
C LYS A 104 22.27 16.67 19.55
N ASP A 105 22.44 17.12 20.77
CA ASP A 105 23.55 17.99 21.22
C ASP A 105 23.68 19.29 20.37
N GLY A 106 22.55 19.82 19.89
CA GLY A 106 22.51 21.00 19.03
C GLY A 106 22.76 20.73 17.55
N VAL A 107 23.11 19.50 17.17
CA VAL A 107 23.36 19.08 15.79
C VAL A 107 22.08 18.46 15.20
N THR A 108 21.73 18.85 13.97
CA THR A 108 20.57 18.33 13.26
C THR A 108 20.97 17.19 12.34
N PHE A 109 20.42 16.01 12.60
CA PHE A 109 20.61 14.83 11.77
C PHE A 109 19.34 14.53 10.98
N GLY A 110 19.50 14.23 9.69
CA GLY A 110 18.47 13.61 8.86
C GLY A 110 18.55 12.09 8.97
N VAL A 111 17.42 11.43 9.09
CA VAL A 111 17.32 9.96 9.04
C VAL A 111 16.36 9.62 7.90
N ILE A 112 16.84 8.92 6.89
CA ILE A 112 16.01 8.41 5.79
C ILE A 112 15.83 6.91 5.99
N ASN A 113 14.58 6.47 6.22
CA ASN A 113 14.23 5.06 6.23
C ASN A 113 13.92 4.62 4.79
N LEU A 114 14.62 3.59 4.31
CA LEU A 114 14.44 3.02 2.98
C LEU A 114 14.15 1.51 3.09
N PRO A 115 12.88 1.09 3.11
CA PRO A 115 12.50 -0.31 3.34
C PRO A 115 12.71 -1.22 2.12
N LYS A 116 12.89 -0.64 0.92
CA LYS A 116 13.10 -1.40 -0.33
C LYS A 116 13.78 -0.55 -1.40
N PHE A 117 14.56 -1.17 -2.29
CA PHE A 117 15.11 -0.53 -3.49
C PHE A 117 14.12 -0.69 -4.65
N TYR A 118 13.02 0.07 -4.61
CA TYR A 118 11.92 -0.02 -5.58
C TYR A 118 12.21 0.73 -6.87
N ILE A 119 11.71 0.18 -7.97
CA ILE A 119 11.68 0.78 -9.32
C ILE A 119 10.56 0.09 -10.10
N ASP A 120 9.94 0.82 -11.02
CA ASP A 120 9.10 0.23 -12.04
C ASP A 120 9.98 -0.22 -13.22
N PHE A 121 10.00 -1.51 -13.52
CA PHE A 121 10.79 -2.07 -14.63
C PHE A 121 10.14 -1.82 -16.01
N GLN A 122 8.87 -1.40 -16.04
CA GLN A 122 8.15 -1.07 -17.27
C GLN A 122 8.28 0.42 -17.61
N ASP A 123 8.44 1.26 -16.60
CA ASP A 123 8.65 2.71 -16.75
C ASP A 123 9.77 3.20 -15.82
N TYR A 124 10.99 3.27 -16.36
CA TYR A 124 12.16 3.74 -15.62
C TYR A 124 12.11 5.24 -15.23
N ASN A 125 11.21 6.02 -15.85
CA ASN A 125 11.01 7.44 -15.54
C ASN A 125 9.99 7.62 -14.41
N SER A 126 9.32 6.55 -14.00
CA SER A 126 8.39 6.58 -12.87
C SER A 126 9.13 6.71 -11.55
N ARG A 127 8.37 6.91 -10.48
CA ARG A 127 8.87 7.00 -9.11
C ARG A 127 9.75 5.80 -8.74
N ASN A 128 10.95 6.05 -8.24
CA ASN A 128 11.88 5.02 -7.79
C ASN A 128 12.61 5.43 -6.52
N ALA A 129 13.28 4.46 -5.86
CA ALA A 129 13.95 4.68 -4.59
C ALA A 129 15.05 5.76 -4.67
N ALA A 130 15.79 5.85 -5.77
CA ALA A 130 16.87 6.84 -5.91
C ALA A 130 16.31 8.27 -6.03
N THR A 131 15.24 8.46 -6.81
CA THR A 131 14.59 9.77 -6.94
C THR A 131 13.96 10.23 -5.63
N ASP A 132 13.36 9.30 -4.86
CA ASP A 132 12.76 9.64 -3.58
C ASP A 132 13.82 9.95 -2.52
N VAL A 133 14.89 9.13 -2.40
CA VAL A 133 16.00 9.42 -1.48
C VAL A 133 16.65 10.78 -1.81
N LYS A 134 16.82 11.11 -3.09
CA LYS A 134 17.33 12.42 -3.48
C LYS A 134 16.43 13.56 -2.99
N LYS A 135 15.12 13.45 -3.17
CA LYS A 135 14.15 14.46 -2.69
C LYS A 135 14.19 14.61 -1.17
N GLU A 136 14.26 13.48 -0.44
CA GLU A 136 14.35 13.50 1.03
C GLU A 136 15.66 14.16 1.51
N ILE A 137 16.80 13.92 0.82
CA ILE A 137 18.06 14.60 1.11
C ILE A 137 17.94 16.11 0.88
N GLU A 138 17.34 16.52 -0.23
CA GLU A 138 17.14 17.94 -0.56
C GLU A 138 16.24 18.63 0.48
N LEU A 139 15.15 17.97 0.90
CA LEU A 139 14.28 18.46 1.95
C LEU A 139 15.04 18.65 3.28
N LEU A 140 15.76 17.61 3.74
CA LEU A 140 16.54 17.66 4.96
C LEU A 140 17.64 18.73 4.96
N LYS A 141 18.27 18.98 3.80
CA LYS A 141 19.23 20.09 3.63
C LYS A 141 18.56 21.45 3.84
N THR A 142 17.34 21.66 3.33
CA THR A 142 16.60 22.92 3.57
C THR A 142 16.22 23.11 5.03
N GLU A 143 16.12 22.00 5.78
CA GLU A 143 15.83 21.98 7.23
C GLU A 143 17.09 22.10 8.12
N GLY A 144 18.25 22.33 7.52
CA GLY A 144 19.51 22.55 8.24
C GLY A 144 20.20 21.26 8.70
N MET A 145 20.00 20.16 7.99
CA MET A 145 20.71 18.90 8.26
C MET A 145 22.22 19.07 8.14
N GLU A 146 22.94 18.61 9.18
CA GLU A 146 24.42 18.59 9.24
C GLU A 146 24.98 17.18 9.06
N GLY A 147 24.19 16.16 9.32
CA GLY A 147 24.57 14.75 9.13
C GLY A 147 23.38 13.93 8.66
N LEU A 148 23.66 12.84 7.90
CA LEU A 148 22.63 11.97 7.34
C LEU A 148 22.86 10.51 7.73
N VAL A 149 21.78 9.85 8.12
CA VAL A 149 21.69 8.40 8.32
C VAL A 149 20.73 7.82 7.29
N LEU A 150 21.20 6.91 6.45
CA LEU A 150 20.34 6.09 5.59
C LEU A 150 20.06 4.77 6.33
N ASP A 151 18.83 4.61 6.82
CA ASP A 151 18.39 3.43 7.56
C ASP A 151 17.88 2.35 6.61
N LEU A 152 18.65 1.29 6.48
CA LEU A 152 18.36 0.10 5.66
C LEU A 152 17.92 -1.10 6.51
N ARG A 153 17.62 -0.91 7.78
CA ARG A 153 17.12 -2.01 8.63
C ARG A 153 15.81 -2.53 8.08
N ASN A 154 15.69 -3.85 7.97
CA ASN A 154 14.55 -4.55 7.37
C ASN A 154 14.36 -4.27 5.86
N ASN A 155 15.36 -3.72 5.16
CA ASN A 155 15.32 -3.58 3.72
C ASN A 155 15.42 -4.97 3.06
N GLY A 156 14.34 -5.35 2.34
CA GLY A 156 14.24 -6.66 1.68
C GLY A 156 14.99 -6.75 0.34
N GLY A 157 15.78 -5.73 -0.03
CA GLY A 157 16.49 -5.67 -1.33
C GLY A 157 15.68 -4.97 -2.41
N GLY A 158 15.95 -5.27 -3.68
CA GLY A 158 15.28 -4.70 -4.86
C GLY A 158 16.23 -4.49 -6.03
N SER A 159 16.12 -3.36 -6.72
CA SER A 159 16.88 -3.07 -7.93
C SER A 159 18.33 -2.70 -7.64
N LEU A 160 19.28 -3.43 -8.24
CA LEU A 160 20.70 -3.08 -8.18
C LEU A 160 20.99 -1.71 -8.80
N LYS A 161 20.26 -1.35 -9.87
CA LYS A 161 20.38 -0.03 -10.49
C LYS A 161 20.10 1.09 -9.48
N THR A 162 19.00 0.99 -8.73
CA THR A 162 18.67 2.02 -7.73
C THR A 162 19.66 2.07 -6.57
N VAL A 163 20.30 0.93 -6.21
CA VAL A 163 21.39 0.91 -5.21
C VAL A 163 22.57 1.74 -5.69
N VAL A 164 23.00 1.54 -6.95
CA VAL A 164 24.11 2.29 -7.55
C VAL A 164 23.76 3.78 -7.68
N ASP A 165 22.56 4.10 -8.15
CA ASP A 165 22.09 5.48 -8.29
C ASP A 165 22.05 6.21 -6.92
N ILE A 166 21.62 5.52 -5.86
CA ILE A 166 21.64 6.05 -4.48
C ILE A 166 23.08 6.24 -4.00
N GLY A 167 23.98 5.27 -4.25
CA GLY A 167 25.39 5.38 -3.92
C GLY A 167 26.03 6.64 -4.53
N GLY A 168 25.67 6.96 -5.78
CA GLY A 168 26.12 8.17 -6.48
C GLY A 168 25.62 9.51 -5.90
N LEU A 169 24.69 9.49 -4.93
CA LEU A 169 24.28 10.71 -4.21
C LEU A 169 25.26 11.10 -3.09
N PHE A 170 26.19 10.21 -2.72
CA PHE A 170 27.09 10.37 -1.58
C PHE A 170 28.58 10.50 -2.00
N ILE A 171 28.88 10.31 -3.27
CA ILE A 171 30.25 10.36 -3.84
C ILE A 171 30.32 11.35 -4.99
#